data_4fc44938a23581297183a39438abdd28
#
_entry.id   4fc44938a23581297183a39438abdd28
#
_cell.length_a   1.000
_cell.length_b   1.000
_cell.length_c   1.000
_cell.angle_alpha   90.00
_cell.angle_beta   90.00
_cell.angle_gamma   90.00
#
_symmetry.space_group_name_H-M   'P 1'
#
loop_
_entity.id
_entity.type
_entity.pdbx_description
1 polymer ?
#
loop_
_entity_poly.entity_id
_entity_poly.type
_entity_poly.pdbx_seq_one_letter_code
_entity_poly.pdbx_strand_id
1 'polypeptide(L)'
;MSVVIPAYGGQEKLDLTLAALAAQTYPGELTEIVVVDDNSSPPLRLPELRPEHTRLVVTTGESWGSAHAVNTGVAHAEGQVILRLDADMVAWRDHVEAQMRWHHAADYLAVLGHKRFVDYQDGDRTPEQVYEKIVCGEGEALFEIESSRPHWIEGVIDDTDGLTVHHPGNYRVFIGATGSIHRDFFKTTGGLSTELRLGSDTEFAYRLAQAGAVFVPEQTSSAWHLGFPQMQEKEAEGRQQRLPYIAQRVPLHGMRRAAPSRAWRVPLVDIVIGVGEATVAEVDAAVAPVLAGTDADVRVTLVTGKAPPGNDREAILSGEGAQLRLIEELYDAESRVRVSAEAPEADPAVPYRLILPRPVPLRGDSVTRVLGTAERADAGLVLAELPGSAPARFERTAAFARARHIAADEDLDRVVAGIWGATVHKGLAAAEPVETAFNPAPADAARRLVRRFLNARQRARLRAMLRR
;
A
#
# COMPACT_ATOMS: atom_id res chain seq x y z
N MET A 1 26.34 -4.76 -4.20
CA MET A 1 25.30 -4.19 -3.31
C MET A 1 25.64 -2.75 -2.98
N SER A 2 24.65 -1.87 -2.91
CA SER A 2 24.85 -0.49 -2.40
C SER A 2 24.20 -0.37 -1.02
N VAL A 3 25.01 -0.11 0.00
CA VAL A 3 24.50 0.20 1.35
C VAL A 3 24.25 1.70 1.43
N VAL A 4 22.99 2.09 1.57
CA VAL A 4 22.56 3.49 1.67
C VAL A 4 22.30 3.83 3.14
N ILE A 5 23.04 4.81 3.66
CA ILE A 5 23.01 5.21 5.07
C ILE A 5 22.50 6.65 5.17
N PRO A 6 21.20 6.88 5.45
CA PRO A 6 20.71 8.22 5.76
C PRO A 6 21.22 8.64 7.14
N ALA A 7 21.80 9.83 7.24
CA ALA A 7 22.39 10.32 8.47
C ALA A 7 22.08 11.82 8.72
N TYR A 8 21.82 12.16 9.97
CA TYR A 8 21.66 13.54 10.44
C TYR A 8 22.26 13.68 11.83
N GLY A 9 23.42 14.32 11.94
CA GLY A 9 24.21 14.32 13.18
C GLY A 9 24.74 12.94 13.54
N GLY A 10 25.06 12.69 14.82
CA GLY A 10 25.45 11.39 15.33
C GLY A 10 26.75 10.83 14.73
N GLN A 11 27.77 11.69 14.54
CA GLN A 11 29.04 11.31 13.92
C GLN A 11 29.68 10.06 14.55
N GLU A 12 29.68 9.96 15.87
CA GLU A 12 30.28 8.83 16.57
C GLU A 12 29.57 7.50 16.22
N LYS A 13 28.25 7.48 16.20
CA LYS A 13 27.48 6.29 15.83
C LYS A 13 27.72 5.89 14.37
N LEU A 14 27.81 6.89 13.48
CA LEU A 14 28.18 6.66 12.07
C LEU A 14 29.56 6.02 11.95
N ASP A 15 30.54 6.48 12.74
CA ASP A 15 31.89 5.93 12.74
C ASP A 15 31.88 4.43 13.15
N LEU A 16 31.07 4.05 14.16
CA LEU A 16 30.89 2.65 14.56
C LEU A 16 30.17 1.82 13.48
N THR A 17 29.15 2.40 12.84
CA THR A 17 28.43 1.74 11.72
C THR A 17 29.38 1.45 10.56
N LEU A 18 30.23 2.42 10.19
CA LEU A 18 31.21 2.24 9.12
C LEU A 18 32.33 1.26 9.48
N ALA A 19 32.76 1.23 10.74
CA ALA A 19 33.75 0.24 11.24
C ALA A 19 33.16 -1.19 11.16
N ALA A 20 31.90 -1.39 11.54
CA ALA A 20 31.21 -2.67 11.41
C ALA A 20 31.03 -3.11 9.94
N LEU A 21 30.78 -2.17 9.04
CA LEU A 21 30.69 -2.46 7.60
C LEU A 21 32.03 -2.76 6.96
N ALA A 22 33.15 -2.23 7.49
CA ALA A 22 34.52 -2.59 7.04
C ALA A 22 34.92 -4.03 7.38
N ALA A 23 34.20 -4.67 8.31
CA ALA A 23 34.45 -6.02 8.81
C ALA A 23 33.52 -7.11 8.23
N GLN A 24 32.72 -6.79 7.18
CA GLN A 24 31.77 -7.74 6.61
C GLN A 24 32.45 -8.87 5.82
N THR A 25 31.81 -10.05 5.78
CA THR A 25 32.25 -11.21 4.97
C THR A 25 31.98 -11.03 3.48
N TYR A 26 30.96 -10.28 3.12
CA TYR A 26 30.63 -10.02 1.70
C TYR A 26 31.76 -9.18 1.07
N PRO A 27 32.22 -9.55 -0.16
CA PRO A 27 33.40 -8.94 -0.78
C PRO A 27 33.29 -7.41 -0.91
N GLY A 28 34.32 -6.70 -0.45
CA GLY A 28 34.36 -5.24 -0.45
C GLY A 28 34.30 -4.64 -1.85
N GLU A 29 34.89 -5.30 -2.86
CA GLU A 29 34.84 -4.91 -4.26
C GLU A 29 33.45 -5.03 -4.89
N LEU A 30 32.54 -5.78 -4.29
CA LEU A 30 31.15 -5.90 -4.70
C LEU A 30 30.20 -5.03 -3.86
N THR A 31 30.76 -4.25 -2.93
CA THR A 31 29.98 -3.41 -2.00
C THR A 31 30.41 -1.95 -2.10
N GLU A 32 29.47 -1.06 -2.30
CA GLU A 32 29.66 0.38 -2.11
C GLU A 32 28.83 0.88 -0.94
N ILE A 33 29.33 1.90 -0.26
CA ILE A 33 28.62 2.58 0.83
C ILE A 33 28.33 4.01 0.41
N VAL A 34 27.06 4.39 0.45
CA VAL A 34 26.60 5.75 0.18
C VAL A 34 26.04 6.35 1.47
N VAL A 35 26.88 7.08 2.18
CA VAL A 35 26.45 7.88 3.33
C VAL A 35 25.79 9.15 2.82
N VAL A 36 24.60 9.44 3.29
CA VAL A 36 23.83 10.62 2.89
C VAL A 36 23.62 11.54 4.08
N ASP A 37 24.38 12.64 4.11
CA ASP A 37 24.23 13.68 5.12
C ASP A 37 23.01 14.57 4.80
N ASP A 38 22.01 14.53 5.66
CA ASP A 38 20.79 15.34 5.54
C ASP A 38 20.98 16.75 6.11
N ASN A 39 22.08 17.43 5.70
CA ASN A 39 22.46 18.79 6.14
C ASN A 39 22.76 18.88 7.65
N SER A 40 23.60 18.01 8.16
CA SER A 40 24.04 18.06 9.56
C SER A 40 24.82 19.33 9.90
N SER A 41 24.71 19.76 11.15
CA SER A 41 25.53 20.84 11.70
C SER A 41 26.13 20.42 13.05
N PRO A 42 27.45 20.21 13.14
CA PRO A 42 28.45 20.31 12.07
C PRO A 42 28.26 19.26 10.97
N PRO A 43 28.77 19.48 9.74
CA PRO A 43 28.71 18.52 8.64
C PRO A 43 29.38 17.20 9.01
N LEU A 44 28.82 16.08 8.54
CA LEU A 44 29.39 14.75 8.73
C LEU A 44 30.68 14.60 7.91
N ARG A 45 31.53 13.69 8.37
CA ARG A 45 32.81 13.33 7.72
C ARG A 45 32.96 11.82 7.68
N LEU A 46 33.73 11.33 6.71
CA LEU A 46 34.09 9.91 6.65
C LEU A 46 35.29 9.64 7.57
N PRO A 47 35.19 8.65 8.47
CA PRO A 47 36.35 8.23 9.31
C PRO A 47 37.40 7.49 8.48
N GLU A 48 38.58 7.27 9.04
CA GLU A 48 39.65 6.46 8.41
C GLU A 48 39.23 4.99 8.31
N LEU A 49 38.66 4.44 9.40
CA LEU A 49 38.19 3.04 9.44
C LEU A 49 36.79 2.94 8.82
N ARG A 50 36.76 2.56 7.55
CA ARG A 50 35.54 2.38 6.74
C ARG A 50 35.80 1.44 5.57
N PRO A 51 34.75 0.93 4.88
CA PRO A 51 34.91 0.24 3.60
C PRO A 51 35.59 1.14 2.54
N GLU A 52 36.41 0.57 1.68
CA GLU A 52 37.15 1.32 0.66
C GLU A 52 36.25 2.13 -0.27
N HIS A 53 35.18 1.51 -0.76
CA HIS A 53 34.22 2.15 -1.68
C HIS A 53 33.13 2.92 -0.95
N THR A 54 33.53 3.83 -0.04
CA THR A 54 32.62 4.69 0.73
C THR A 54 32.63 6.10 0.19
N ARG A 55 31.44 6.66 -0.06
CA ARG A 55 31.27 8.09 -0.42
C ARG A 55 30.27 8.78 0.47
N LEU A 56 30.47 10.10 0.66
CA LEU A 56 29.58 10.98 1.37
C LEU A 56 28.85 11.87 0.34
N VAL A 57 27.53 11.89 0.41
CA VAL A 57 26.64 12.73 -0.40
C VAL A 57 25.86 13.63 0.55
N VAL A 58 25.75 14.92 0.23
CA VAL A 58 24.92 15.84 0.99
C VAL A 58 23.61 16.06 0.26
N THR A 59 22.49 16.01 0.97
CA THR A 59 21.16 16.29 0.36
C THR A 59 21.10 17.74 -0.14
N THR A 60 20.37 17.93 -1.22
CA THR A 60 20.16 19.25 -1.84
C THR A 60 18.68 19.59 -1.93
N GLY A 61 18.37 20.89 -2.05
CA GLY A 61 17.00 21.37 -2.16
C GLY A 61 16.33 21.66 -0.82
N GLU A 62 15.02 21.89 -0.85
CA GLU A 62 14.24 22.27 0.34
C GLU A 62 13.66 21.07 1.11
N SER A 63 13.76 19.86 0.56
CA SER A 63 13.28 18.65 1.23
C SER A 63 14.30 18.13 2.24
N TRP A 64 13.84 17.43 3.24
CA TRP A 64 14.68 16.87 4.32
C TRP A 64 14.02 15.60 4.91
N GLY A 65 14.77 14.90 5.73
CA GLY A 65 14.33 13.70 6.48
C GLY A 65 14.70 12.41 5.79
N SER A 66 14.55 11.29 6.52
CA SER A 66 15.05 9.97 6.15
C SER A 66 14.60 9.52 4.74
N ALA A 67 13.34 9.78 4.35
CA ALA A 67 12.87 9.44 3.01
C ALA A 67 13.62 10.18 1.90
N HIS A 68 13.91 11.48 2.09
CA HIS A 68 14.65 12.27 1.13
C HIS A 68 16.11 11.82 1.04
N ALA A 69 16.74 11.59 2.18
CA ALA A 69 18.11 11.09 2.24
C ALA A 69 18.27 9.72 1.58
N VAL A 70 17.35 8.76 1.87
CA VAL A 70 17.39 7.43 1.23
C VAL A 70 17.20 7.54 -0.28
N ASN A 71 16.22 8.30 -0.77
CA ASN A 71 16.01 8.48 -2.22
C ASN A 71 17.24 9.12 -2.89
N THR A 72 17.88 10.10 -2.24
CA THR A 72 19.12 10.71 -2.70
C THR A 72 20.23 9.67 -2.80
N GLY A 73 20.40 8.83 -1.77
CA GLY A 73 21.39 7.76 -1.77
C GLY A 73 21.16 6.74 -2.87
N VAL A 74 19.91 6.32 -3.07
CA VAL A 74 19.55 5.38 -4.15
C VAL A 74 19.79 5.98 -5.54
N ALA A 75 19.59 7.29 -5.71
CA ALA A 75 19.89 7.97 -6.97
C ALA A 75 21.39 7.98 -7.29
N HIS A 76 22.27 7.96 -6.29
CA HIS A 76 23.72 7.86 -6.43
C HIS A 76 24.23 6.41 -6.42
N ALA A 77 23.42 5.43 -6.02
CA ALA A 77 23.80 4.04 -5.94
C ALA A 77 23.99 3.38 -7.31
N GLU A 78 25.04 2.57 -7.47
CA GLU A 78 25.37 1.84 -8.69
C GLU A 78 25.05 0.34 -8.60
N GLY A 79 24.98 -0.22 -7.38
CA GLY A 79 24.68 -1.63 -7.16
C GLY A 79 23.27 -2.03 -7.59
N GLN A 80 23.07 -3.28 -7.95
CA GLN A 80 21.77 -3.83 -8.33
C GLN A 80 20.81 -3.98 -7.14
N VAL A 81 21.34 -4.16 -5.95
CA VAL A 81 20.59 -4.31 -4.71
C VAL A 81 20.91 -3.14 -3.78
N ILE A 82 19.89 -2.54 -3.22
CA ILE A 82 19.96 -1.48 -2.22
C ILE A 82 19.73 -2.12 -0.85
N LEU A 83 20.68 -1.97 0.05
CA LEU A 83 20.52 -2.21 1.47
C LEU A 83 20.41 -0.86 2.17
N ARG A 84 19.24 -0.50 2.67
CA ARG A 84 19.11 0.61 3.61
C ARG A 84 19.63 0.17 4.97
N LEU A 85 20.51 0.95 5.56
CA LEU A 85 21.03 0.77 6.91
C LEU A 85 21.03 2.12 7.63
N ASP A 86 20.44 2.19 8.83
CA ASP A 86 20.45 3.46 9.58
C ASP A 86 21.86 3.73 10.16
N ALA A 87 22.20 5.01 10.38
CA ALA A 87 23.55 5.46 10.75
C ALA A 87 23.99 5.08 12.17
N ASP A 88 23.14 4.40 12.92
CA ASP A 88 23.37 3.93 14.29
C ASP A 88 23.22 2.40 14.41
N MET A 89 23.53 1.70 13.32
CA MET A 89 23.44 0.23 13.24
C MET A 89 24.84 -0.41 13.22
N VAL A 90 25.15 -1.23 14.21
CA VAL A 90 26.35 -2.06 14.22
C VAL A 90 26.02 -3.44 13.68
N ALA A 91 26.26 -3.62 12.38
CA ALA A 91 25.98 -4.84 11.64
C ALA A 91 26.92 -5.98 12.06
N TRP A 92 26.40 -7.20 12.28
CA TRP A 92 27.23 -8.35 12.55
C TRP A 92 27.91 -8.80 11.27
N ARG A 93 28.94 -9.66 11.41
CA ARG A 93 29.86 -10.03 10.36
C ARG A 93 29.25 -10.47 9.03
N ASP A 94 28.16 -11.21 9.08
CA ASP A 94 27.52 -11.82 7.91
C ASP A 94 26.29 -11.05 7.42
N HIS A 95 26.05 -9.84 7.94
CA HIS A 95 24.83 -9.07 7.72
C HIS A 95 24.57 -8.78 6.24
N VAL A 96 25.56 -8.30 5.52
CA VAL A 96 25.43 -7.94 4.09
C VAL A 96 25.28 -9.19 3.23
N GLU A 97 26.08 -10.23 3.48
CA GLU A 97 26.02 -11.50 2.75
C GLU A 97 24.67 -12.21 2.94
N ALA A 98 24.18 -12.27 4.18
CA ALA A 98 22.92 -12.90 4.51
C ALA A 98 21.73 -12.28 3.77
N GLN A 99 21.72 -10.97 3.61
CA GLN A 99 20.68 -10.31 2.81
C GLN A 99 20.89 -10.53 1.31
N MET A 100 22.13 -10.41 0.82
CA MET A 100 22.41 -10.50 -0.61
C MET A 100 22.05 -11.86 -1.20
N ARG A 101 22.27 -12.96 -0.48
CA ARG A 101 21.98 -14.31 -0.99
C ARG A 101 20.54 -14.52 -1.43
N TRP A 102 19.56 -13.84 -0.82
CA TRP A 102 18.16 -13.91 -1.22
C TRP A 102 17.91 -13.24 -2.57
N HIS A 103 18.61 -12.14 -2.87
CA HIS A 103 18.47 -11.42 -4.12
C HIS A 103 19.02 -12.16 -5.34
N HIS A 104 19.75 -13.25 -5.15
CA HIS A 104 20.09 -14.19 -6.23
C HIS A 104 18.91 -15.12 -6.61
N ALA A 105 17.89 -15.21 -5.79
CA ALA A 105 16.73 -16.06 -6.04
C ALA A 105 15.63 -15.33 -6.83
N ALA A 106 15.36 -14.06 -6.53
CA ALA A 106 14.32 -13.28 -7.22
C ALA A 106 14.47 -11.77 -6.97
N ASP A 107 14.05 -10.96 -7.95
CA ASP A 107 14.19 -9.50 -7.94
C ASP A 107 13.10 -8.78 -7.12
N TYR A 108 12.02 -9.47 -6.79
CA TYR A 108 10.86 -8.93 -6.05
C TYR A 108 10.88 -9.26 -4.55
N LEU A 109 12.03 -9.64 -4.01
CA LEU A 109 12.19 -9.88 -2.58
C LEU A 109 12.46 -8.58 -1.83
N ALA A 110 11.87 -8.46 -0.64
CA ALA A 110 12.16 -7.45 0.36
C ALA A 110 12.71 -8.15 1.60
N VAL A 111 14.03 -8.13 1.77
CA VAL A 111 14.71 -8.86 2.83
C VAL A 111 14.86 -7.96 4.05
N LEU A 112 14.53 -8.49 5.23
CA LEU A 112 14.62 -7.78 6.50
C LEU A 112 15.74 -8.35 7.36
N GLY A 113 16.61 -7.50 7.86
CA GLY A 113 17.58 -7.89 8.87
C GLY A 113 16.98 -7.86 10.28
N HIS A 114 17.51 -8.71 11.14
CA HIS A 114 17.19 -8.76 12.56
C HIS A 114 17.94 -7.67 13.34
N LYS A 115 17.33 -7.07 14.37
CA LYS A 115 17.96 -6.04 15.18
C LYS A 115 17.48 -6.05 16.62
N ARG A 116 18.37 -5.65 17.50
CA ARG A 116 18.07 -5.42 18.92
C ARG A 116 18.56 -4.04 19.33
N PHE A 117 17.79 -3.36 20.14
CA PHE A 117 18.14 -2.05 20.70
C PHE A 117 18.97 -2.21 21.97
N VAL A 118 20.03 -1.44 22.04
CA VAL A 118 20.88 -1.35 23.23
C VAL A 118 20.89 0.07 23.77
N ASP A 119 20.97 0.23 25.07
CA ASP A 119 21.31 1.51 25.66
C ASP A 119 22.76 1.84 25.28
N TYR A 120 22.97 3.01 24.71
CA TYR A 120 24.29 3.42 24.20
C TYR A 120 24.51 4.90 24.49
N GLN A 121 25.69 5.18 25.06
CA GLN A 121 26.18 6.53 25.25
C GLN A 121 27.46 6.73 24.45
N ASP A 122 27.65 7.92 23.90
CA ASP A 122 28.86 8.26 23.16
C ASP A 122 30.11 8.03 24.02
N GLY A 123 31.08 7.31 23.45
CA GLY A 123 32.28 6.86 24.14
C GLY A 123 32.25 5.44 24.73
N ASP A 124 31.13 4.74 24.69
CA ASP A 124 31.03 3.36 25.21
C ASP A 124 31.86 2.37 24.42
N ARG A 125 32.07 2.63 23.12
CA ARG A 125 32.88 1.78 22.22
C ARG A 125 33.65 2.64 21.24
N THR A 126 34.87 2.16 20.84
CA THR A 126 35.62 2.78 19.75
C THR A 126 35.38 2.03 18.42
N PRO A 127 35.58 2.69 17.26
CA PRO A 127 35.50 2.04 15.96
C PRO A 127 36.40 0.79 15.84
N GLU A 128 37.60 0.84 16.42
CA GLU A 128 38.55 -0.27 16.39
C GLU A 128 38.04 -1.49 17.20
N GLN A 129 37.48 -1.24 18.39
CA GLN A 129 36.85 -2.30 19.20
C GLN A 129 35.69 -2.98 18.47
N VAL A 130 34.85 -2.20 17.79
CA VAL A 130 33.75 -2.73 16.99
C VAL A 130 34.31 -3.56 15.83
N TYR A 131 35.24 -3.01 15.05
CA TYR A 131 35.84 -3.70 13.92
C TYR A 131 36.46 -5.06 14.34
N GLU A 132 37.29 -5.07 15.39
CA GLU A 132 37.95 -6.30 15.90
C GLU A 132 36.91 -7.36 16.29
N LYS A 133 35.88 -6.99 17.04
CA LYS A 133 34.82 -7.90 17.46
C LYS A 133 34.02 -8.47 16.28
N ILE A 134 33.68 -7.63 15.30
CA ILE A 134 32.96 -8.09 14.11
C ILE A 134 33.81 -9.01 13.25
N VAL A 135 35.10 -8.70 13.01
CA VAL A 135 36.01 -9.56 12.25
C VAL A 135 36.14 -10.94 12.91
N CYS A 136 36.23 -11.00 14.24
CA CYS A 136 36.31 -12.26 14.98
C CYS A 136 34.98 -13.05 14.99
N GLY A 137 33.89 -12.51 14.48
CA GLY A 137 32.56 -13.13 14.56
C GLY A 137 31.92 -13.01 15.95
N GLU A 138 32.41 -12.13 16.79
CA GLU A 138 31.94 -11.88 18.16
C GLU A 138 31.02 -10.64 18.24
N GLY A 139 30.34 -10.30 17.17
CA GLY A 139 29.46 -9.13 17.10
C GLY A 139 28.34 -9.16 18.14
N GLU A 140 27.83 -10.34 18.48
CA GLU A 140 26.83 -10.53 19.53
C GLU A 140 27.35 -10.10 20.91
N ALA A 141 28.66 -10.35 21.19
CA ALA A 141 29.31 -10.03 22.46
C ALA A 141 29.69 -8.55 22.63
N LEU A 142 29.36 -7.67 21.68
CA LEU A 142 29.56 -6.23 21.82
C LEU A 142 28.69 -5.63 22.92
N PHE A 143 27.47 -6.14 23.12
CA PHE A 143 26.53 -5.68 24.14
C PHE A 143 25.84 -6.87 24.80
N GLU A 144 25.30 -6.64 26.01
CA GLU A 144 24.59 -7.65 26.78
C GLU A 144 23.20 -7.91 26.19
N ILE A 145 22.92 -9.16 25.76
CA ILE A 145 21.61 -9.55 25.20
C ILE A 145 20.50 -9.35 26.18
N GLU A 146 20.72 -9.66 27.47
CA GLU A 146 19.73 -9.59 28.54
C GLU A 146 19.25 -8.15 28.79
N SER A 147 20.09 -7.16 28.57
CA SER A 147 19.75 -5.73 28.70
C SER A 147 19.19 -5.14 27.40
N SER A 148 19.29 -5.84 26.29
CA SER A 148 18.81 -5.37 25.00
C SER A 148 17.32 -5.61 24.81
N ARG A 149 16.70 -4.87 23.90
CA ARG A 149 15.26 -5.00 23.58
C ARG A 149 15.08 -5.40 22.11
N PRO A 150 14.29 -6.47 21.82
CA PRO A 150 13.93 -6.79 20.45
C PRO A 150 13.02 -5.69 19.87
N HIS A 151 13.04 -5.53 18.58
CA HIS A 151 12.07 -4.68 17.91
C HIS A 151 10.68 -5.36 17.89
N TRP A 152 9.60 -4.57 17.91
CA TRP A 152 8.23 -5.11 17.91
C TRP A 152 7.91 -6.01 16.70
N ILE A 153 8.64 -5.84 15.57
CA ILE A 153 8.45 -6.66 14.37
C ILE A 153 8.82 -8.12 14.62
N GLU A 154 9.74 -8.40 15.55
CA GLU A 154 10.16 -9.78 15.85
C GLU A 154 8.98 -10.60 16.37
N GLY A 155 8.13 -10.01 17.23
CA GLY A 155 6.90 -10.66 17.66
C GLY A 155 5.92 -10.95 16.52
N VAL A 156 5.82 -10.06 15.50
CA VAL A 156 5.00 -10.33 14.32
C VAL A 156 5.59 -11.45 13.47
N ILE A 157 6.91 -11.49 13.32
CA ILE A 157 7.62 -12.54 12.58
C ILE A 157 7.39 -13.89 13.26
N ASP A 158 7.53 -13.94 14.60
CA ASP A 158 7.30 -15.16 15.39
C ASP A 158 5.83 -15.61 15.32
N ASP A 159 4.88 -14.71 15.50
CA ASP A 159 3.44 -15.00 15.46
C ASP A 159 2.95 -15.48 14.08
N THR A 160 3.70 -15.20 13.02
CA THR A 160 3.38 -15.56 11.63
C THR A 160 4.27 -16.66 11.05
N ASP A 161 4.99 -17.38 11.89
CA ASP A 161 5.94 -18.42 11.48
C ASP A 161 6.88 -17.93 10.37
N GLY A 162 7.63 -16.86 10.66
CA GLY A 162 8.54 -16.27 9.68
C GLY A 162 7.85 -15.62 8.47
N LEU A 163 6.66 -15.06 8.65
CA LEU A 163 5.80 -14.47 7.61
C LEU A 163 5.29 -15.49 6.57
N THR A 164 5.34 -16.78 6.85
CA THR A 164 4.77 -17.83 5.99
C THR A 164 3.25 -17.85 6.07
N VAL A 165 2.68 -17.42 7.19
CA VAL A 165 1.24 -17.21 7.34
C VAL A 165 0.86 -15.87 6.76
N HIS A 166 0.04 -15.89 5.71
CA HIS A 166 -0.42 -14.67 5.07
C HIS A 166 -1.31 -13.85 6.01
N HIS A 167 -0.95 -12.59 6.19
CA HIS A 167 -1.78 -11.58 6.85
C HIS A 167 -1.68 -10.25 6.09
N PRO A 168 -2.80 -9.55 5.83
CA PRO A 168 -2.79 -8.29 5.07
C PRO A 168 -1.89 -7.18 5.65
N GLY A 169 -1.49 -7.30 6.92
CA GLY A 169 -0.61 -6.39 7.61
C GLY A 169 0.88 -6.77 7.63
N ASN A 170 1.28 -7.89 7.03
CA ASN A 170 2.69 -8.37 7.04
C ASN A 170 3.67 -7.35 6.46
N TYR A 171 3.25 -6.51 5.50
CA TYR A 171 4.08 -5.44 4.97
C TYR A 171 4.65 -4.51 6.05
N ARG A 172 3.97 -4.37 7.20
CA ARG A 172 4.36 -3.46 8.29
C ARG A 172 5.69 -3.82 8.96
N VAL A 173 6.19 -5.03 8.75
CA VAL A 173 7.49 -5.48 9.30
C VAL A 173 8.67 -4.90 8.52
N PHE A 174 8.49 -4.51 7.26
CA PHE A 174 9.54 -3.87 6.47
C PHE A 174 9.67 -2.40 6.87
N ILE A 175 10.61 -2.17 7.78
CA ILE A 175 10.91 -0.85 8.35
C ILE A 175 12.34 -0.43 8.02
N GLY A 176 12.63 0.85 8.23
CA GLY A 176 13.81 1.49 7.71
C GLY A 176 15.17 1.05 8.23
N ALA A 177 15.29 0.51 9.43
CA ALA A 177 16.59 0.38 10.11
C ALA A 177 17.58 -0.54 9.39
N THR A 178 17.12 -1.68 8.86
CA THR A 178 17.89 -2.56 7.97
C THR A 178 16.97 -3.38 7.09
N GLY A 179 17.13 -3.26 5.79
CA GLY A 179 16.37 -4.03 4.83
C GLY A 179 16.84 -3.78 3.41
N SER A 180 16.81 -4.82 2.57
CA SER A 180 17.30 -4.74 1.21
C SER A 180 16.24 -5.12 0.18
N ILE A 181 16.33 -4.48 -0.97
CA ILE A 181 15.48 -4.71 -2.15
C ILE A 181 16.28 -4.49 -3.43
N HIS A 182 15.82 -5.06 -4.52
CA HIS A 182 16.40 -4.79 -5.83
C HIS A 182 16.21 -3.32 -6.22
N ARG A 183 17.24 -2.65 -6.74
CA ARG A 183 17.22 -1.22 -7.06
C ARG A 183 16.12 -0.84 -8.07
N ASP A 184 15.94 -1.67 -9.09
CA ASP A 184 14.91 -1.43 -10.09
C ASP A 184 13.51 -1.61 -9.50
N PHE A 185 13.34 -2.56 -8.59
CA PHE A 185 12.08 -2.72 -7.85
C PHE A 185 11.80 -1.53 -6.92
N PHE A 186 12.82 -0.96 -6.28
CA PHE A 186 12.69 0.31 -5.53
C PHE A 186 12.22 1.45 -6.44
N LYS A 187 12.82 1.58 -7.63
CA LYS A 187 12.48 2.65 -8.59
C LYS A 187 11.08 2.49 -9.18
N THR A 188 10.73 1.29 -9.62
CA THR A 188 9.41 1.02 -10.22
C THR A 188 8.26 1.18 -9.23
N THR A 189 8.51 0.94 -7.95
CA THR A 189 7.54 1.22 -6.87
C THR A 189 7.55 2.68 -6.42
N GLY A 190 8.38 3.55 -7.01
CA GLY A 190 8.38 5.00 -6.82
C GLY A 190 9.18 5.50 -5.61
N GLY A 191 10.01 4.67 -4.98
CA GLY A 191 10.84 5.05 -3.82
C GLY A 191 10.05 5.47 -2.59
N LEU A 192 10.70 6.07 -1.60
CA LEU A 192 10.02 6.55 -0.39
C LEU A 192 9.31 7.88 -0.63
N SER A 193 8.11 8.04 -0.08
CA SER A 193 7.35 9.30 -0.16
C SER A 193 7.97 10.37 0.73
N THR A 194 8.47 11.44 0.12
CA THR A 194 9.02 12.61 0.85
C THR A 194 7.95 13.51 1.46
N GLU A 195 6.68 13.30 1.11
CA GLU A 195 5.55 13.97 1.77
C GLU A 195 5.31 13.46 3.19
N LEU A 196 5.78 12.24 3.51
CA LEU A 196 5.66 11.65 4.83
C LEU A 196 6.96 11.86 5.63
N ARG A 197 6.91 12.74 6.61
CA ARG A 197 8.03 12.93 7.55
C ARG A 197 8.18 11.77 8.52
N LEU A 198 7.06 11.09 8.81
CA LEU A 198 7.00 9.89 9.66
C LEU A 198 6.15 8.83 8.98
N GLY A 199 6.61 7.57 8.99
CA GLY A 199 5.90 6.43 8.44
C GLY A 199 6.05 6.25 6.92
N SER A 200 7.04 6.90 6.30
CA SER A 200 7.38 6.70 4.89
C SER A 200 7.79 5.25 4.58
N ASP A 201 8.43 4.58 5.53
CA ASP A 201 8.76 3.16 5.48
C ASP A 201 7.51 2.26 5.44
N THR A 202 6.54 2.52 6.31
CA THR A 202 5.27 1.78 6.34
C THR A 202 4.47 1.96 5.04
N GLU A 203 4.42 3.16 4.51
CA GLU A 203 3.74 3.47 3.24
C GLU A 203 4.46 2.82 2.06
N PHE A 204 5.79 2.88 2.04
CA PHE A 204 6.59 2.24 1.01
C PHE A 204 6.46 0.72 1.06
N ALA A 205 6.53 0.12 2.24
CA ALA A 205 6.31 -1.30 2.45
C ALA A 205 4.92 -1.76 1.96
N TYR A 206 3.89 -0.95 2.16
CA TYR A 206 2.57 -1.20 1.60
C TYR A 206 2.62 -1.23 0.05
N ARG A 207 3.27 -0.25 -0.59
CA ARG A 207 3.39 -0.24 -2.07
C ARG A 207 4.22 -1.42 -2.58
N LEU A 208 5.28 -1.82 -1.89
CA LEU A 208 6.03 -3.04 -2.20
C LEU A 208 5.12 -4.28 -2.14
N ALA A 209 4.29 -4.40 -1.10
CA ALA A 209 3.32 -5.51 -1.01
C ALA A 209 2.34 -5.51 -2.18
N GLN A 210 1.78 -4.34 -2.55
CA GLN A 210 0.87 -4.23 -3.69
C GLN A 210 1.57 -4.50 -5.04
N ALA A 211 2.87 -4.19 -5.14
CA ALA A 211 3.71 -4.54 -6.29
C ALA A 211 4.13 -6.02 -6.32
N GLY A 212 3.66 -6.84 -5.38
CA GLY A 212 3.90 -8.28 -5.36
C GLY A 212 5.15 -8.71 -4.57
N ALA A 213 5.75 -7.84 -3.74
CA ALA A 213 6.91 -8.20 -2.95
C ALA A 213 6.68 -9.40 -2.02
N VAL A 214 7.70 -10.24 -1.85
CA VAL A 214 7.80 -11.23 -0.79
C VAL A 214 8.70 -10.69 0.30
N PHE A 215 8.19 -10.58 1.51
CA PHE A 215 8.98 -10.16 2.67
C PHE A 215 9.68 -11.37 3.29
N VAL A 216 11.00 -11.27 3.41
CA VAL A 216 11.86 -12.36 3.90
C VAL A 216 12.58 -11.90 5.17
N PRO A 217 12.18 -12.39 6.36
CA PRO A 217 12.95 -12.14 7.59
C PRO A 217 14.20 -13.00 7.59
N GLU A 218 15.37 -12.35 7.62
CA GLU A 218 16.67 -13.00 7.62
C GLU A 218 17.37 -12.79 8.96
N GLN A 219 17.31 -13.80 9.83
CA GLN A 219 17.84 -13.70 11.18
C GLN A 219 19.37 -13.66 11.25
N THR A 220 20.07 -14.28 10.29
CA THR A 220 21.54 -14.24 10.22
C THR A 220 22.03 -12.82 9.93
N SER A 221 21.22 -12.00 9.25
CA SER A 221 21.46 -10.58 9.05
C SER A 221 21.16 -9.78 10.32
N SER A 222 21.89 -10.03 11.40
CA SER A 222 21.68 -9.39 12.70
C SER A 222 22.50 -8.11 12.86
N ALA A 223 22.03 -7.22 13.73
CA ALA A 223 22.69 -5.96 14.07
C ALA A 223 22.27 -5.44 15.45
N TRP A 224 23.13 -4.64 16.08
CA TRP A 224 22.80 -3.79 17.20
C TRP A 224 22.32 -2.42 16.71
N HIS A 225 21.25 -1.89 17.28
CA HIS A 225 20.82 -0.51 17.11
C HIS A 225 21.22 0.30 18.35
N LEU A 226 22.04 1.33 18.14
CA LEU A 226 22.65 2.12 19.21
C LEU A 226 21.67 3.21 19.72
N GLY A 227 21.06 2.94 20.85
CA GLY A 227 20.02 3.77 21.47
C GLY A 227 18.61 3.34 21.09
N PHE A 228 17.65 3.80 21.89
CA PHE A 228 16.24 3.51 21.66
C PHE A 228 15.65 4.46 20.61
N PRO A 229 14.68 4.01 19.80
CA PRO A 229 14.04 4.87 18.82
C PRO A 229 13.33 6.03 19.50
N GLN A 230 13.60 7.27 19.08
CA GLN A 230 12.91 8.47 19.58
C GLN A 230 11.38 8.37 19.43
N MET A 231 10.92 7.58 18.45
CA MET A 231 9.50 7.31 18.24
C MET A 231 8.86 6.46 19.33
N GLN A 232 9.62 5.67 20.12
CA GLN A 232 9.07 4.92 21.25
C GLN A 232 8.86 5.82 22.48
N GLU A 233 9.72 6.82 22.65
CA GLU A 233 9.61 7.79 23.75
C GLU A 233 8.42 8.75 23.54
N LYS A 234 8.07 9.07 22.28
CA LYS A 234 7.00 9.99 21.87
C LYS A 234 5.96 9.31 20.98
N GLU A 235 5.61 8.05 21.30
CA GLU A 235 4.75 7.23 20.43
C GLU A 235 3.39 7.88 20.14
N ALA A 236 2.73 8.43 21.16
CA ALA A 236 1.41 9.04 21.02
C ALA A 236 1.44 10.26 20.09
N GLU A 237 2.44 11.14 20.24
CA GLU A 237 2.65 12.33 19.41
C GLU A 237 3.01 11.94 17.98
N GLY A 238 3.96 11.03 17.81
CA GLY A 238 4.36 10.53 16.51
C GLY A 238 3.21 9.82 15.78
N ARG A 239 2.39 9.07 16.50
CA ARG A 239 1.17 8.46 15.97
C ARG A 239 0.18 9.50 15.50
N GLN A 240 -0.08 10.53 16.29
CA GLN A 240 -0.98 11.63 15.92
C GLN A 240 -0.51 12.34 14.63
N GLN A 241 0.78 12.57 14.49
CA GLN A 241 1.35 13.23 13.31
C GLN A 241 1.27 12.38 12.04
N ARG A 242 1.56 11.08 12.10
CA ARG A 242 1.63 10.22 10.90
C ARG A 242 0.28 9.67 10.43
N LEU A 243 -0.68 9.44 11.36
CA LEU A 243 -1.92 8.74 11.03
C LEU A 243 -2.74 9.36 9.89
N PRO A 244 -2.96 10.69 9.82
CA PRO A 244 -3.71 11.28 8.73
C PRO A 244 -3.08 11.04 7.35
N TYR A 245 -1.75 11.09 7.28
CA TYR A 245 -1.01 10.88 6.03
C TYR A 245 -1.07 9.42 5.58
N ILE A 246 -0.82 8.47 6.50
CA ILE A 246 -0.87 7.04 6.21
C ILE A 246 -2.30 6.62 5.83
N ALA A 247 -3.31 7.09 6.55
CA ALA A 247 -4.69 6.75 6.23
C ALA A 247 -5.12 7.18 4.83
N GLN A 248 -4.57 8.26 4.27
CA GLN A 248 -4.86 8.67 2.90
C GLN A 248 -4.26 7.75 1.83
N ARG A 249 -3.19 7.02 2.15
CA ARG A 249 -2.36 6.27 1.19
C ARG A 249 -2.40 4.76 1.38
N VAL A 250 -2.73 4.29 2.58
CA VAL A 250 -2.71 2.87 2.95
C VAL A 250 -4.11 2.37 3.30
N PRO A 251 -4.87 1.83 2.32
CA PRO A 251 -6.25 1.35 2.53
C PRO A 251 -6.39 0.28 3.60
N LEU A 252 -5.39 -0.59 3.75
CA LEU A 252 -5.40 -1.68 4.73
C LEU A 252 -5.10 -1.22 6.16
N HIS A 253 -4.91 0.08 6.40
CA HIS A 253 -4.64 0.61 7.73
C HIS A 253 -5.90 0.62 8.60
N GLY A 254 -5.82 0.02 9.79
CA GLY A 254 -6.97 -0.20 10.68
C GLY A 254 -7.75 1.06 11.09
N MET A 255 -7.16 2.26 11.01
CA MET A 255 -7.83 3.53 11.29
C MET A 255 -9.03 3.81 10.37
N ARG A 256 -8.99 3.33 9.12
CA ARG A 256 -10.09 3.54 8.15
C ARG A 256 -11.39 2.86 8.57
N ARG A 257 -11.31 1.77 9.33
CA ARG A 257 -12.49 1.06 9.83
C ARG A 257 -13.38 1.92 10.73
N ALA A 258 -12.83 2.96 11.35
CA ALA A 258 -13.58 3.89 12.19
C ALA A 258 -14.33 4.98 11.38
N ALA A 259 -14.09 5.08 10.05
CA ALA A 259 -14.70 6.08 9.19
C ALA A 259 -15.05 5.49 7.80
N PRO A 260 -15.95 4.49 7.75
CA PRO A 260 -16.21 3.71 6.54
C PRO A 260 -16.84 4.51 5.38
N SER A 261 -17.50 5.62 5.69
CA SER A 261 -18.14 6.50 4.68
C SER A 261 -17.26 7.62 4.16
N ARG A 262 -16.01 7.72 4.65
CA ARG A 262 -15.10 8.77 4.22
C ARG A 262 -14.45 8.42 2.87
N ALA A 263 -14.40 9.36 1.95
CA ALA A 263 -13.58 9.25 0.76
C ALA A 263 -12.10 9.44 1.12
N TRP A 264 -11.23 8.57 0.59
CA TRP A 264 -9.80 8.58 0.80
C TRP A 264 -9.06 8.79 -0.52
N ARG A 265 -7.83 9.29 -0.48
CA ARG A 265 -6.99 9.49 -1.68
C ARG A 265 -6.78 8.18 -2.47
N VAL A 266 -6.49 7.09 -1.77
CA VAL A 266 -6.40 5.74 -2.34
C VAL A 266 -7.57 4.94 -1.78
N PRO A 267 -8.53 4.48 -2.59
CA PRO A 267 -9.67 3.69 -2.10
C PRO A 267 -9.26 2.27 -1.73
N LEU A 268 -10.11 1.58 -0.98
CA LEU A 268 -9.95 0.15 -0.69
C LEU A 268 -10.28 -0.72 -1.91
N VAL A 269 -11.32 -0.35 -2.66
CA VAL A 269 -11.76 -1.12 -3.83
C VAL A 269 -11.98 -0.20 -5.03
N ASP A 270 -11.39 -0.56 -6.15
CA ASP A 270 -11.65 0.03 -7.46
C ASP A 270 -12.74 -0.79 -8.15
N ILE A 271 -13.88 -0.18 -8.43
CA ILE A 271 -15.01 -0.84 -9.11
C ILE A 271 -15.07 -0.35 -10.55
N VAL A 272 -14.95 -1.26 -11.49
CA VAL A 272 -15.02 -0.97 -12.94
C VAL A 272 -16.28 -1.62 -13.50
N ILE A 273 -17.17 -0.82 -14.06
CA ILE A 273 -18.47 -1.28 -14.58
C ILE A 273 -18.56 -0.97 -16.07
N GLY A 274 -18.67 -2.02 -16.89
CA GLY A 274 -19.02 -1.83 -18.32
C GLY A 274 -20.45 -1.35 -18.44
N VAL A 275 -20.66 -0.15 -18.99
CA VAL A 275 -22.01 0.44 -19.12
C VAL A 275 -22.77 -0.14 -20.30
N GLY A 276 -22.10 -0.27 -21.48
CA GLY A 276 -22.76 -0.73 -22.71
C GLY A 276 -23.98 0.13 -23.07
N GLU A 277 -25.11 -0.52 -23.32
CA GLU A 277 -26.40 0.11 -23.64
C GLU A 277 -27.33 0.27 -22.41
N ALA A 278 -26.76 0.19 -21.20
CA ALA A 278 -27.56 0.27 -19.98
C ALA A 278 -28.20 1.66 -19.80
N THR A 279 -29.37 1.65 -19.20
CA THR A 279 -30.10 2.87 -18.81
C THR A 279 -29.48 3.51 -17.56
N VAL A 280 -29.73 4.80 -17.35
CA VAL A 280 -29.38 5.51 -16.14
C VAL A 280 -29.90 4.81 -14.87
N ALA A 281 -31.08 4.23 -14.92
CA ALA A 281 -31.68 3.51 -13.79
C ALA A 281 -30.93 2.20 -13.46
N GLU A 282 -30.47 1.47 -14.46
CA GLU A 282 -29.65 0.24 -14.27
C GLU A 282 -28.28 0.57 -13.71
N VAL A 283 -27.65 1.63 -14.20
CA VAL A 283 -26.36 2.11 -13.67
C VAL A 283 -26.52 2.58 -12.23
N ASP A 284 -27.55 3.37 -11.94
CA ASP A 284 -27.81 3.87 -10.58
C ASP A 284 -28.11 2.73 -9.59
N ALA A 285 -28.81 1.68 -10.02
CA ALA A 285 -29.04 0.48 -9.21
C ALA A 285 -27.75 -0.29 -8.88
N ALA A 286 -26.70 -0.16 -9.70
CA ALA A 286 -25.39 -0.74 -9.44
C ALA A 286 -24.52 0.16 -8.55
N VAL A 287 -24.60 1.47 -8.67
CA VAL A 287 -23.66 2.44 -8.07
C VAL A 287 -24.16 2.99 -6.74
N ALA A 288 -25.40 3.51 -6.68
CA ALA A 288 -25.91 4.22 -5.50
C ALA A 288 -25.90 3.36 -4.22
N PRO A 289 -26.27 2.05 -4.23
CA PRO A 289 -26.19 1.24 -3.02
C PRO A 289 -24.78 1.05 -2.49
N VAL A 290 -23.79 0.96 -3.37
CA VAL A 290 -22.38 0.80 -3.00
C VAL A 290 -21.82 2.08 -2.39
N LEU A 291 -22.14 3.23 -2.96
CA LEU A 291 -21.74 4.54 -2.42
C LEU A 291 -22.34 4.83 -1.04
N ALA A 292 -23.52 4.31 -0.78
CA ALA A 292 -24.24 4.45 0.49
C ALA A 292 -24.00 3.26 1.45
N GLY A 293 -23.21 2.27 1.03
CA GLY A 293 -23.04 0.99 1.72
C GLY A 293 -22.15 1.03 2.95
N THR A 294 -21.94 -0.14 3.54
CA THR A 294 -21.14 -0.32 4.75
C THR A 294 -19.65 -0.10 4.53
N ASP A 295 -19.13 -0.44 3.34
CA ASP A 295 -17.76 -0.19 2.90
C ASP A 295 -17.79 0.75 1.69
N ALA A 296 -18.06 2.02 1.95
CA ALA A 296 -18.09 3.07 0.93
C ALA A 296 -16.68 3.62 0.57
N ASP A 297 -15.60 2.97 1.03
CA ASP A 297 -14.20 3.27 0.66
C ASP A 297 -13.90 2.69 -0.74
N VAL A 298 -14.62 3.21 -1.72
CA VAL A 298 -14.60 2.74 -3.10
C VAL A 298 -14.38 3.90 -4.07
N ARG A 299 -13.85 3.57 -5.24
CA ARG A 299 -13.89 4.40 -6.45
C ARG A 299 -14.60 3.60 -7.54
N VAL A 300 -15.52 4.22 -8.26
CA VAL A 300 -16.27 3.58 -9.34
C VAL A 300 -15.88 4.21 -10.67
N THR A 301 -15.52 3.40 -11.65
CA THR A 301 -15.32 3.83 -13.03
C THR A 301 -16.38 3.19 -13.92
N LEU A 302 -17.19 4.03 -14.55
CA LEU A 302 -18.20 3.66 -15.53
C LEU A 302 -17.58 3.69 -16.92
N VAL A 303 -17.41 2.50 -17.52
CA VAL A 303 -16.76 2.35 -18.84
C VAL A 303 -17.84 2.32 -19.92
N THR A 304 -17.88 3.37 -20.72
CA THR A 304 -18.94 3.59 -21.71
C THR A 304 -18.65 2.96 -23.08
N GLY A 305 -17.38 2.64 -23.37
CA GLY A 305 -16.96 2.13 -24.69
C GLY A 305 -16.99 3.18 -25.80
N LYS A 306 -17.54 4.35 -25.55
CA LYS A 306 -17.68 5.46 -26.48
C LYS A 306 -17.47 6.78 -25.75
N ALA A 307 -16.94 7.78 -26.43
CA ALA A 307 -16.98 9.14 -25.92
C ALA A 307 -18.45 9.62 -25.87
N PRO A 308 -18.82 10.44 -24.88
CA PRO A 308 -20.16 11.00 -24.82
C PRO A 308 -20.43 11.78 -26.11
N PRO A 309 -21.64 11.62 -26.69
CA PRO A 309 -22.00 12.35 -27.89
C PRO A 309 -22.12 13.84 -27.59
N GLY A 310 -21.80 14.67 -28.57
CA GLY A 310 -21.96 16.10 -28.48
C GLY A 310 -23.41 16.49 -28.12
N ASN A 311 -23.57 17.69 -27.60
CA ASN A 311 -24.89 18.25 -27.21
C ASN A 311 -25.65 18.63 -28.48
N ASP A 312 -26.30 17.65 -29.12
CA ASP A 312 -27.10 17.84 -30.32
C ASP A 312 -28.57 18.16 -29.94
N ARG A 313 -29.06 19.26 -30.45
CA ARG A 313 -30.42 19.76 -30.15
C ARG A 313 -31.53 18.75 -30.54
N GLU A 314 -31.31 17.96 -31.61
CA GLU A 314 -32.28 17.01 -32.11
C GLU A 314 -32.29 15.67 -31.32
N ALA A 315 -31.24 15.41 -30.55
CA ALA A 315 -31.01 14.13 -29.85
C ALA A 315 -31.31 14.15 -28.35
N ILE A 316 -31.93 15.21 -27.81
CA ILE A 316 -32.14 15.39 -26.36
C ILE A 316 -32.93 14.23 -25.74
N LEU A 317 -33.94 13.74 -26.38
CA LEU A 317 -34.87 12.75 -25.79
C LEU A 317 -34.63 11.31 -26.27
N SER A 318 -34.02 11.10 -27.44
CA SER A 318 -34.00 9.78 -28.09
C SER A 318 -32.77 9.49 -28.90
N GLY A 319 -31.75 10.35 -28.89
CA GLY A 319 -30.50 10.14 -29.66
C GLY A 319 -29.61 9.04 -29.08
N GLU A 320 -28.80 8.46 -29.95
CA GLU A 320 -27.72 7.58 -29.55
C GLU A 320 -26.86 8.30 -28.49
N GLY A 321 -26.66 7.69 -27.32
CA GLY A 321 -25.92 8.29 -26.22
C GLY A 321 -26.74 9.18 -25.27
N ALA A 322 -28.07 9.30 -25.44
CA ALA A 322 -28.89 10.06 -24.47
C ALA A 322 -28.74 9.54 -23.04
N GLN A 323 -28.62 8.21 -22.85
CA GLN A 323 -28.40 7.61 -21.54
C GLN A 323 -27.01 7.96 -20.98
N LEU A 324 -25.98 8.04 -21.80
CA LEU A 324 -24.62 8.40 -21.37
C LEU A 324 -24.57 9.83 -20.81
N ARG A 325 -25.23 10.79 -21.47
CA ARG A 325 -25.32 12.17 -20.95
C ARG A 325 -26.02 12.24 -19.60
N LEU A 326 -27.09 11.45 -19.44
CA LEU A 326 -27.82 11.39 -18.16
C LEU A 326 -26.96 10.75 -17.05
N ILE A 327 -26.15 9.74 -17.37
CA ILE A 327 -25.22 9.10 -16.44
C ILE A 327 -24.12 10.07 -16.04
N GLU A 328 -23.54 10.82 -16.99
CA GLU A 328 -22.52 11.83 -16.70
C GLU A 328 -23.08 12.92 -15.78
N GLU A 329 -24.22 13.50 -16.11
CA GLU A 329 -24.87 14.55 -15.31
C GLU A 329 -25.21 14.04 -13.91
N LEU A 330 -25.70 12.79 -13.79
CA LEU A 330 -26.06 12.21 -12.50
C LEU A 330 -24.88 12.15 -11.53
N TYR A 331 -23.68 11.84 -12.05
CA TYR A 331 -22.49 11.60 -11.24
C TYR A 331 -21.45 12.72 -11.30
N ASP A 332 -21.68 13.83 -11.98
CA ASP A 332 -20.74 14.94 -12.15
C ASP A 332 -20.19 15.46 -10.81
N ALA A 333 -21.03 15.56 -9.80
CA ALA A 333 -20.66 16.04 -8.47
C ALA A 333 -20.18 14.95 -7.50
N GLU A 334 -20.23 13.64 -7.87
CA GLU A 334 -19.80 12.55 -6.99
C GLU A 334 -18.32 12.22 -7.24
N SER A 335 -17.46 12.71 -6.39
CA SER A 335 -15.99 12.59 -6.51
C SER A 335 -15.45 11.15 -6.57
N ARG A 336 -16.23 10.17 -6.10
CA ARG A 336 -15.88 8.75 -6.13
C ARG A 336 -16.26 8.05 -7.44
N VAL A 337 -17.02 8.73 -8.33
CA VAL A 337 -17.45 8.16 -9.62
C VAL A 337 -16.72 8.88 -10.76
N ARG A 338 -16.28 8.10 -11.72
CA ARG A 338 -15.70 8.59 -12.97
C ARG A 338 -16.40 7.95 -14.15
N VAL A 339 -16.66 8.72 -15.18
CA VAL A 339 -17.13 8.21 -16.47
C VAL A 339 -15.95 8.25 -17.45
N SER A 340 -15.71 7.14 -18.15
CA SER A 340 -14.57 7.00 -19.06
C SER A 340 -14.98 6.17 -20.28
N ALA A 341 -14.45 6.53 -21.46
CA ALA A 341 -14.65 5.72 -22.66
C ALA A 341 -13.92 4.35 -22.56
N GLU A 342 -12.77 4.31 -21.91
CA GLU A 342 -11.92 3.13 -21.80
C GLU A 342 -11.81 2.67 -20.34
N ALA A 343 -11.59 1.36 -20.17
CA ALA A 343 -11.30 0.82 -18.86
C ALA A 343 -9.94 1.35 -18.35
N PRO A 344 -9.87 1.87 -17.13
CA PRO A 344 -8.62 2.34 -16.58
C PRO A 344 -7.65 1.16 -16.36
N GLU A 345 -6.37 1.42 -16.46
CA GLU A 345 -5.37 0.51 -15.93
C GLU A 345 -5.59 0.30 -14.43
N ALA A 346 -5.14 -0.87 -13.93
CA ALA A 346 -5.21 -1.13 -12.50
C ALA A 346 -4.29 -0.18 -11.74
N ASP A 347 -4.86 0.56 -10.79
CA ASP A 347 -4.08 1.42 -9.88
C ASP A 347 -3.29 0.53 -8.90
N PRO A 348 -1.95 0.50 -8.97
CA PRO A 348 -1.13 -0.38 -8.14
C PRO A 348 -1.24 -0.07 -6.65
N ALA A 349 -1.73 1.09 -6.26
CA ALA A 349 -1.92 1.44 -4.86
C ALA A 349 -3.25 0.94 -4.27
N VAL A 350 -4.21 0.55 -5.12
CA VAL A 350 -5.53 0.06 -4.67
C VAL A 350 -5.48 -1.45 -4.45
N PRO A 351 -5.77 -1.97 -3.24
CA PRO A 351 -5.53 -3.37 -2.94
C PRO A 351 -6.51 -4.34 -3.62
N TYR A 352 -7.71 -3.87 -3.99
CA TYR A 352 -8.72 -4.73 -4.61
C TYR A 352 -9.38 -4.06 -5.81
N ARG A 353 -9.72 -4.86 -6.80
CA ARG A 353 -10.45 -4.42 -7.99
C ARG A 353 -11.66 -5.32 -8.23
N LEU A 354 -12.86 -4.72 -8.34
CA LEU A 354 -14.10 -5.39 -8.73
C LEU A 354 -14.46 -5.00 -10.16
N ILE A 355 -14.48 -5.96 -11.08
CA ILE A 355 -14.80 -5.74 -12.49
C ILE A 355 -16.15 -6.37 -12.80
N LEU A 356 -17.11 -5.54 -13.16
CA LEU A 356 -18.45 -5.92 -13.56
C LEU A 356 -18.59 -5.75 -15.09
N PRO A 357 -18.85 -6.83 -15.84
CA PRO A 357 -18.96 -6.74 -17.31
C PRO A 357 -20.18 -5.91 -17.77
N ARG A 358 -21.17 -5.75 -16.88
CA ARG A 358 -22.34 -4.89 -17.07
C ARG A 358 -22.90 -4.40 -15.72
N PRO A 359 -23.73 -3.36 -15.69
CA PRO A 359 -24.42 -2.99 -14.48
C PRO A 359 -25.35 -4.11 -14.02
N VAL A 360 -25.32 -4.40 -12.72
CA VAL A 360 -26.25 -5.31 -12.05
C VAL A 360 -26.69 -4.64 -10.74
N PRO A 361 -27.94 -4.79 -10.32
CA PRO A 361 -28.38 -4.25 -9.04
C PRO A 361 -27.50 -4.78 -7.91
N LEU A 362 -26.80 -3.89 -7.20
CA LEU A 362 -25.96 -4.24 -6.05
C LEU A 362 -26.71 -3.90 -4.75
N ARG A 363 -26.19 -4.46 -3.65
CA ARG A 363 -26.66 -4.13 -2.29
C ARG A 363 -25.59 -3.29 -1.60
N GLY A 364 -25.98 -2.56 -0.57
CA GLY A 364 -25.04 -1.78 0.23
C GLY A 364 -23.93 -2.61 0.90
N ASP A 365 -24.10 -3.93 1.03
CA ASP A 365 -23.13 -4.86 1.60
C ASP A 365 -22.42 -5.74 0.53
N SER A 366 -22.68 -5.52 -0.77
CA SER A 366 -22.11 -6.37 -1.83
C SER A 366 -20.58 -6.38 -1.83
N VAL A 367 -19.94 -5.22 -1.65
CA VAL A 367 -18.49 -5.09 -1.59
C VAL A 367 -17.95 -5.79 -0.35
N THR A 368 -18.52 -5.55 0.83
CA THR A 368 -18.14 -6.20 2.09
C THR A 368 -18.20 -7.73 1.98
N ARG A 369 -19.23 -8.25 1.33
CA ARG A 369 -19.44 -9.70 1.20
C ARG A 369 -18.42 -10.35 0.27
N VAL A 370 -18.12 -9.77 -0.88
CA VAL A 370 -17.11 -10.34 -1.80
C VAL A 370 -15.72 -10.20 -1.22
N LEU A 371 -15.40 -9.08 -0.57
CA LEU A 371 -14.16 -8.87 0.17
C LEU A 371 -13.99 -9.93 1.27
N GLY A 372 -15.01 -10.14 2.10
CA GLY A 372 -14.98 -11.17 3.13
C GLY A 372 -14.87 -12.61 2.58
N THR A 373 -15.31 -12.86 1.34
CA THR A 373 -15.07 -14.14 0.67
C THR A 373 -13.60 -14.28 0.29
N ALA A 374 -13.00 -13.23 -0.29
CA ALA A 374 -11.57 -13.22 -0.63
C ALA A 374 -10.68 -13.40 0.60
N GLU A 375 -11.01 -12.72 1.71
CA GLU A 375 -10.24 -12.80 2.96
C GLU A 375 -10.33 -14.18 3.62
N ARG A 376 -11.54 -14.75 3.73
CA ARG A 376 -11.71 -16.08 4.35
C ARG A 376 -11.07 -17.22 3.58
N ALA A 377 -11.04 -17.11 2.25
CA ALA A 377 -10.43 -18.11 1.38
C ALA A 377 -8.95 -17.82 1.11
N ASP A 378 -8.43 -16.71 1.64
CA ASP A 378 -7.14 -16.12 1.26
C ASP A 378 -6.90 -16.11 -0.26
N ALA A 379 -7.95 -15.73 -1.02
CA ALA A 379 -7.94 -15.81 -2.46
C ALA A 379 -7.38 -14.56 -3.12
N GLY A 380 -6.57 -14.75 -4.16
CA GLY A 380 -6.11 -13.69 -5.06
C GLY A 380 -7.14 -13.32 -6.13
N LEU A 381 -8.05 -14.27 -6.45
CA LEU A 381 -9.13 -14.09 -7.42
C LEU A 381 -10.44 -14.67 -6.88
N VAL A 382 -11.51 -13.87 -6.94
CA VAL A 382 -12.88 -14.34 -6.68
C VAL A 382 -13.71 -14.11 -7.94
N LEU A 383 -14.32 -15.20 -8.45
CA LEU A 383 -15.31 -15.10 -9.52
C LEU A 383 -16.70 -15.01 -8.91
N ALA A 384 -17.37 -13.88 -9.07
CA ALA A 384 -18.69 -13.66 -8.51
C ALA A 384 -19.77 -13.93 -9.57
N GLU A 385 -20.64 -14.90 -9.30
CA GLU A 385 -21.72 -15.30 -10.21
C GLU A 385 -22.70 -14.14 -10.45
N LEU A 386 -22.98 -13.89 -11.72
CA LEU A 386 -23.97 -12.90 -12.17
C LEU A 386 -25.06 -13.59 -13.00
N PRO A 387 -26.34 -13.23 -12.80
CA PRO A 387 -27.44 -13.81 -13.58
C PRO A 387 -27.31 -13.47 -15.08
N GLY A 388 -27.25 -14.48 -15.95
CA GLY A 388 -27.27 -14.31 -17.41
C GLY A 388 -26.09 -13.53 -18.01
N SER A 389 -24.94 -13.53 -17.34
CA SER A 389 -23.74 -12.83 -17.78
C SER A 389 -22.48 -13.57 -17.40
N ALA A 390 -21.33 -13.20 -17.98
CA ALA A 390 -20.03 -13.60 -17.46
C ALA A 390 -19.90 -13.18 -15.97
N PRO A 391 -19.17 -13.94 -15.15
CA PRO A 391 -19.00 -13.60 -13.74
C PRO A 391 -18.27 -12.26 -13.57
N ALA A 392 -18.58 -11.55 -12.51
CA ALA A 392 -17.75 -10.44 -12.07
C ALA A 392 -16.42 -10.98 -11.51
N ARG A 393 -15.36 -10.19 -11.64
CA ARG A 393 -14.04 -10.53 -11.15
C ARG A 393 -13.70 -9.62 -9.96
N PHE A 394 -13.31 -10.21 -8.86
CA PHE A 394 -12.75 -9.49 -7.72
C PHE A 394 -11.29 -9.93 -7.55
N GLU A 395 -10.39 -9.02 -7.80
CA GLU A 395 -8.95 -9.26 -7.92
C GLU A 395 -8.20 -8.60 -6.75
N ARG A 396 -7.25 -9.33 -6.17
CA ARG A 396 -6.29 -8.79 -5.21
C ARG A 396 -5.07 -8.30 -5.97
N THR A 397 -4.79 -7.00 -5.96
CA THR A 397 -3.69 -6.35 -6.71
C THR A 397 -2.34 -7.01 -6.45
N ALA A 398 -2.00 -7.25 -5.19
CA ALA A 398 -0.74 -7.92 -4.80
C ALA A 398 -0.58 -9.32 -5.39
N ALA A 399 -1.68 -10.08 -5.53
CA ALA A 399 -1.64 -11.44 -6.09
C ALA A 399 -1.34 -11.41 -7.60
N PHE A 400 -2.00 -10.53 -8.34
CA PHE A 400 -1.76 -10.36 -9.77
C PHE A 400 -0.38 -9.76 -10.04
N ALA A 401 0.09 -8.82 -9.22
CA ALA A 401 1.43 -8.28 -9.32
C ALA A 401 2.49 -9.37 -9.12
N ARG A 402 2.35 -10.22 -8.10
CA ARG A 402 3.25 -11.35 -7.87
C ARG A 402 3.21 -12.38 -9.00
N ALA A 403 2.03 -12.69 -9.52
CA ALA A 403 1.90 -13.59 -10.65
C ALA A 403 2.68 -13.12 -11.88
N ARG A 404 2.70 -11.82 -12.16
CA ARG A 404 3.48 -11.24 -13.25
C ARG A 404 5.00 -11.37 -13.06
N HIS A 405 5.50 -11.32 -11.82
CA HIS A 405 6.92 -11.58 -11.53
C HIS A 405 7.31 -13.04 -11.78
N ILE A 406 6.38 -13.98 -11.56
CA ILE A 406 6.65 -15.42 -11.66
C ILE A 406 6.49 -15.92 -13.10
N ALA A 407 5.46 -15.44 -13.81
CA ALA A 407 5.08 -15.96 -15.13
C ALA A 407 4.38 -14.88 -15.96
N ALA A 408 5.16 -13.90 -16.44
CA ALA A 408 4.62 -12.74 -17.16
C ALA A 408 3.83 -13.10 -18.44
N ASP A 409 4.19 -14.20 -19.12
CA ASP A 409 3.61 -14.62 -20.41
C ASP A 409 2.56 -15.74 -20.27
N GLU A 410 2.20 -16.15 -19.05
CA GLU A 410 1.22 -17.21 -18.81
C GLU A 410 -0.19 -16.65 -18.54
N ASP A 411 -1.18 -17.55 -18.50
CA ASP A 411 -2.51 -17.24 -17.98
C ASP A 411 -2.42 -16.86 -16.49
N LEU A 412 -2.51 -15.55 -16.23
CA LEU A 412 -2.35 -14.98 -14.88
C LEU A 412 -3.39 -15.52 -13.90
N ASP A 413 -4.61 -15.84 -14.34
CA ASP A 413 -5.65 -16.41 -13.47
C ASP A 413 -5.20 -17.78 -12.93
N ARG A 414 -4.61 -18.60 -13.79
CA ARG A 414 -4.07 -19.90 -13.40
C ARG A 414 -2.89 -19.74 -12.42
N VAL A 415 -2.00 -18.82 -12.69
CA VAL A 415 -0.85 -18.53 -11.82
C VAL A 415 -1.32 -18.03 -10.46
N VAL A 416 -2.23 -17.04 -10.44
CA VAL A 416 -2.83 -16.52 -9.19
C VAL A 416 -3.52 -17.63 -8.41
N ALA A 417 -4.31 -18.50 -9.08
CA ALA A 417 -4.95 -19.63 -8.44
C ALA A 417 -3.95 -20.62 -7.80
N GLY A 418 -2.78 -20.79 -8.43
CA GLY A 418 -1.72 -21.69 -7.95
C GLY A 418 -0.92 -21.14 -6.77
N ILE A 419 -0.61 -19.83 -6.76
CA ILE A 419 0.27 -19.22 -5.75
C ILE A 419 -0.48 -18.55 -4.61
N TRP A 420 -1.74 -18.19 -4.81
CA TRP A 420 -2.53 -17.48 -3.81
C TRP A 420 -3.89 -18.13 -3.55
N GLY A 421 -4.53 -18.65 -4.56
CA GLY A 421 -5.86 -19.24 -4.47
C GLY A 421 -6.90 -18.50 -5.31
N ALA A 422 -7.92 -19.25 -5.73
CA ALA A 422 -9.10 -18.72 -6.40
C ALA A 422 -10.37 -19.35 -5.81
N THR A 423 -11.46 -18.60 -5.78
CA THR A 423 -12.75 -19.08 -5.24
C THR A 423 -13.94 -18.45 -5.96
N VAL A 424 -15.14 -18.94 -5.64
CA VAL A 424 -16.40 -18.44 -6.20
C VAL A 424 -17.23 -17.77 -5.12
N HIS A 425 -17.84 -16.63 -5.46
CA HIS A 425 -18.81 -15.91 -4.63
C HIS A 425 -20.19 -15.99 -5.26
N LYS A 426 -21.21 -16.31 -4.46
CA LYS A 426 -22.63 -16.34 -4.87
C LYS A 426 -23.40 -15.17 -4.30
N GLY A 427 -24.33 -14.62 -5.09
CA GLY A 427 -25.24 -13.59 -4.63
C GLY A 427 -24.61 -12.20 -4.49
N LEU A 428 -23.73 -11.83 -5.40
CA LEU A 428 -23.20 -10.47 -5.51
C LEU A 428 -24.32 -9.48 -5.88
N ALA A 429 -25.12 -9.84 -6.88
CA ALA A 429 -26.29 -9.05 -7.29
C ALA A 429 -27.43 -9.18 -6.27
N ALA A 430 -28.24 -8.14 -6.15
CA ALA A 430 -29.50 -8.16 -5.40
C ALA A 430 -30.50 -9.11 -6.09
N ALA A 431 -31.22 -9.90 -5.32
CA ALA A 431 -32.25 -10.82 -5.85
C ALA A 431 -33.51 -10.08 -6.30
N GLU A 432 -33.78 -8.91 -5.72
CA GLU A 432 -34.93 -8.06 -6.03
C GLU A 432 -34.47 -6.69 -6.57
N PRO A 433 -35.30 -6.01 -7.38
CA PRO A 433 -34.98 -4.67 -7.87
C PRO A 433 -34.70 -3.70 -6.71
N VAL A 434 -33.57 -3.01 -6.78
CA VAL A 434 -33.22 -1.96 -5.81
C VAL A 434 -33.97 -0.69 -6.20
N GLU A 435 -34.74 -0.12 -5.26
CA GLU A 435 -35.35 1.19 -5.45
C GLU A 435 -34.25 2.26 -5.50
N THR A 436 -34.16 2.99 -6.60
CA THR A 436 -33.28 4.15 -6.76
C THR A 436 -34.07 5.39 -7.12
N ALA A 437 -33.40 6.54 -7.09
CA ALA A 437 -34.08 7.81 -7.48
C ALA A 437 -34.59 7.79 -8.92
N PHE A 438 -34.02 6.97 -9.80
CA PHE A 438 -34.34 6.87 -11.23
C PHE A 438 -35.12 5.61 -11.62
N ASN A 439 -35.33 4.70 -10.68
CA ASN A 439 -36.28 3.62 -10.88
C ASN A 439 -37.63 4.13 -10.40
N PRO A 440 -38.57 4.53 -11.32
CA PRO A 440 -39.83 5.10 -10.89
C PRO A 440 -40.56 4.05 -10.06
N ALA A 441 -40.64 4.31 -8.76
CA ALA A 441 -41.49 3.53 -7.89
C ALA A 441 -42.92 3.47 -8.51
N PRO A 442 -43.61 2.33 -8.41
CA PRO A 442 -45.03 2.28 -8.79
C PRO A 442 -45.73 3.51 -8.21
N ALA A 443 -46.69 4.08 -8.93
CA ALA A 443 -47.37 5.35 -8.57
C ALA A 443 -47.82 5.43 -7.10
N ASP A 444 -47.97 4.30 -6.42
CA ASP A 444 -48.23 4.19 -4.99
C ASP A 444 -47.03 4.48 -4.08
N ALA A 445 -45.77 4.33 -4.51
CA ALA A 445 -44.61 4.66 -3.72
C ALA A 445 -44.33 6.18 -3.81
N ALA A 446 -44.49 6.81 -4.97
CA ALA A 446 -44.46 8.26 -5.10
C ALA A 446 -45.50 8.93 -4.19
N ARG A 447 -46.70 8.36 -4.10
CA ARG A 447 -47.75 8.80 -3.17
C ARG A 447 -47.38 8.61 -1.70
N ARG A 448 -46.59 7.58 -1.34
CA ARG A 448 -46.06 7.35 0.03
C ARG A 448 -44.98 8.35 0.37
N LEU A 449 -44.06 8.65 -0.55
CA LEU A 449 -43.01 9.65 -0.36
C LEU A 449 -43.58 11.05 -0.13
N VAL A 450 -44.51 11.48 -1.01
CA VAL A 450 -45.20 12.77 -0.86
C VAL A 450 -45.96 12.84 0.47
N ARG A 451 -46.56 11.74 0.94
CA ARG A 451 -47.25 11.67 2.25
C ARG A 451 -46.30 11.83 3.44
N ARG A 452 -45.02 11.50 3.29
CA ARG A 452 -44.03 11.60 4.39
C ARG A 452 -43.56 13.03 4.64
N PHE A 453 -43.58 13.87 3.61
CA PHE A 453 -43.14 15.28 3.67
C PHE A 453 -44.28 16.30 3.81
N LEU A 454 -45.52 15.89 3.67
CA LEU A 454 -46.68 16.79 3.81
C LEU A 454 -47.30 16.71 5.21
N ASN A 455 -47.53 17.86 5.82
CA ASN A 455 -48.32 17.92 7.04
C ASN A 455 -49.82 17.62 6.78
N ALA A 456 -50.60 17.42 7.85
CA ALA A 456 -52.01 17.02 7.75
C ALA A 456 -52.86 17.97 6.90
N ARG A 457 -52.63 19.31 6.93
CA ARG A 457 -53.33 20.33 6.14
C ARG A 457 -52.97 20.27 4.65
N GLN A 458 -51.70 20.04 4.34
CA GLN A 458 -51.23 19.89 2.96
C GLN A 458 -51.74 18.60 2.32
N ARG A 459 -51.86 17.50 3.09
CA ARG A 459 -52.48 16.24 2.64
C ARG A 459 -53.97 16.40 2.32
N ALA A 460 -54.70 17.18 3.11
CA ALA A 460 -56.13 17.47 2.88
C ALA A 460 -56.34 18.29 1.59
N ARG A 461 -55.49 19.28 1.32
CA ARG A 461 -55.52 20.08 0.07
C ARG A 461 -55.21 19.22 -1.16
N LEU A 462 -54.20 18.36 -1.09
CA LEU A 462 -53.83 17.48 -2.20
C LEU A 462 -54.95 16.48 -2.54
N ARG A 463 -55.63 15.91 -1.52
CA ARG A 463 -56.81 15.04 -1.73
C ARG A 463 -57.99 15.76 -2.36
N ALA A 464 -58.21 17.05 -2.05
CA ALA A 464 -59.25 17.85 -2.64
C ALA A 464 -58.94 18.19 -4.12
N MET A 465 -57.69 18.38 -4.49
CA MET A 465 -57.26 18.61 -5.89
C MET A 465 -57.33 17.34 -6.77
N LEU A 466 -57.07 16.16 -6.22
CA LEU A 466 -57.11 14.89 -6.96
C LEU A 466 -58.51 14.29 -7.14
N ARG A 467 -59.55 14.91 -6.55
CA ARG A 467 -60.95 14.53 -6.71
C ARG A 467 -61.72 15.41 -7.69
N ARG A 468 -61.06 16.38 -8.30
CA ARG A 468 -61.56 17.17 -9.45
C ARG A 468 -60.88 16.67 -10.74
#